data_718fe35c147373deac11270b5b8a6564
#
_entry.id   718fe35c147373deac11270b5b8a6564
#
_cell.length_a   1.000
_cell.length_b   1.000
_cell.length_c   1.000
_cell.angle_alpha   90.00
_cell.angle_beta   90.00
_cell.angle_gamma   90.00
#
_symmetry.space_group_name_H-M   'P 1'
#
loop_
_entity.id
_entity.type
_entity.pdbx_description
1 polymer ?
#
loop_
_entity_poly.entity_id
_entity_poly.type
_entity_poly.pdbx_seq_one_letter_code
_entity_poly.pdbx_strand_id
1 'polypeptide(L)'
;EKNWPKLSTVLAVLWPVVWSAAAWPILLVELSHAEMARAPRLELGRIRSAMLSGIGVAAVLTSAFAFAYVASERDKKLDLAYFRTSRPGEVTRRITRNLDQPVEVAVFFPSPNEVRDEVDDYLADLVKESPQLKITHYDFDIDPIKAKEYGVSTNGILVFVRGSRHEQLGLPKDMEGAKSALKTLDKEVQQRLMTIVKPMRTIGFTLGHGERTWERGETDTDKRPGIAFLRDMLIDQTYATRPISAADGLMNEVPTGVTVLAIIGPRSPFSPEESTAINHYIDGGGRVLIALDPENKVDMHEVLGPLNLEFKAETLANEQVYARRIEQKISDRVNLITSTYSSHPSVATLARFGQRAPIVLPGAGWINTKRDRSAAIPVDATIKAQYATFVDKNGNYTMDPGEDKRQWELAAAATKKDARIFVIADSDWISDETIKVAANGGLALDVIHWLTGDEAFSGQVSTEADVKIVHSRKQDVGWFYSTIFLAPALVIGAGVAVTRKSRRKRRQSKSAPPPSPPAAPPPTDAPGGSQ
;
A
#
# COMPACT_ATOMS: atom_id res chain seq x y z
N GLU A 1 -17.26 13.73 -48.01
CA GLU A 1 -16.02 14.04 -47.22
C GLU A 1 -15.75 13.09 -46.03
N LYS A 2 -16.71 12.27 -45.58
CA LYS A 2 -16.58 11.46 -44.36
C LYS A 2 -15.73 10.18 -44.47
N ASN A 3 -15.28 9.74 -45.65
CA ASN A 3 -14.56 8.46 -45.85
C ASN A 3 -13.06 8.60 -46.15
N TRP A 4 -12.52 9.78 -46.36
CA TRP A 4 -11.15 10.01 -46.75
C TRP A 4 -10.07 9.78 -45.68
N PRO A 5 -10.30 10.06 -44.37
CA PRO A 5 -9.27 9.79 -43.36
C PRO A 5 -8.91 8.30 -43.23
N LYS A 6 -9.88 7.40 -43.39
CA LYS A 6 -9.61 5.94 -43.38
C LYS A 6 -8.79 5.48 -44.60
N LEU A 7 -9.00 6.10 -45.76
CA LEU A 7 -8.26 5.78 -46.98
C LEU A 7 -6.81 6.24 -46.91
N SER A 8 -6.56 7.43 -46.35
CA SER A 8 -5.20 7.95 -46.14
C SER A 8 -4.39 7.09 -45.17
N THR A 9 -5.00 6.61 -44.09
CA THR A 9 -4.36 5.70 -43.13
C THR A 9 -4.04 4.35 -43.76
N VAL A 10 -4.96 3.78 -44.53
CA VAL A 10 -4.73 2.52 -45.25
C VAL A 10 -3.59 2.68 -46.29
N LEU A 11 -3.56 3.78 -47.03
CA LEU A 11 -2.50 4.06 -47.99
C LEU A 11 -1.14 4.29 -47.30
N ALA A 12 -1.12 4.96 -46.17
CA ALA A 12 0.11 5.19 -45.38
C ALA A 12 0.74 3.87 -44.88
N VAL A 13 -0.07 2.85 -44.60
CA VAL A 13 0.41 1.52 -44.20
C VAL A 13 0.78 0.65 -45.43
N LEU A 14 -0.03 0.69 -46.49
CA LEU A 14 0.21 -0.12 -47.70
C LEU A 14 1.44 0.35 -48.46
N TRP A 15 1.73 1.65 -48.49
CA TRP A 15 2.85 2.19 -49.25
C TRP A 15 4.23 1.63 -48.85
N PRO A 16 4.64 1.63 -47.56
CA PRO A 16 5.89 1.03 -47.10
C PRO A 16 5.96 -0.47 -47.38
N VAL A 17 4.83 -1.18 -47.31
CA VAL A 17 4.72 -2.61 -47.57
C VAL A 17 5.03 -2.91 -49.04
N VAL A 18 4.37 -2.21 -49.96
CA VAL A 18 4.57 -2.38 -51.42
C VAL A 18 6.00 -2.00 -51.80
N TRP A 19 6.53 -0.90 -51.27
CA TRP A 19 7.91 -0.48 -51.48
C TRP A 19 8.91 -1.52 -50.99
N SER A 20 8.74 -2.02 -49.77
CA SER A 20 9.63 -3.04 -49.20
C SER A 20 9.58 -4.35 -50.01
N ALA A 21 8.38 -4.78 -50.43
CA ALA A 21 8.21 -6.00 -51.20
C ALA A 21 8.89 -5.93 -52.58
N ALA A 22 8.96 -4.73 -53.18
CA ALA A 22 9.60 -4.53 -54.48
C ALA A 22 11.11 -4.23 -54.33
N ALA A 23 11.49 -3.33 -53.48
CA ALA A 23 12.86 -2.81 -53.41
C ALA A 23 13.87 -3.82 -52.85
N TRP A 24 13.55 -4.58 -51.82
CA TRP A 24 14.52 -5.49 -51.20
C TRP A 24 14.90 -6.68 -52.11
N PRO A 25 13.99 -7.37 -52.79
CA PRO A 25 14.36 -8.40 -53.75
C PRO A 25 15.22 -7.87 -54.91
N ILE A 26 14.85 -6.70 -55.46
CA ILE A 26 15.60 -6.07 -56.55
C ILE A 26 17.01 -5.71 -56.09
N LEU A 27 17.15 -5.04 -54.92
CA LEU A 27 18.45 -4.63 -54.37
C LEU A 27 19.39 -5.84 -54.16
N LEU A 28 18.88 -6.92 -53.54
CA LEU A 28 19.72 -8.08 -53.26
C LEU A 28 20.09 -8.87 -54.52
N VAL A 29 19.20 -8.90 -55.52
CA VAL A 29 19.52 -9.47 -56.84
C VAL A 29 20.59 -8.62 -57.53
N GLU A 30 20.49 -7.28 -57.49
CA GLU A 30 21.47 -6.38 -58.10
C GLU A 30 22.85 -6.50 -57.44
N LEU A 31 22.88 -6.55 -56.09
CA LEU A 31 24.11 -6.79 -55.32
C LEU A 31 24.75 -8.15 -55.68
N SER A 32 23.93 -9.19 -55.80
CA SER A 32 24.39 -10.53 -56.22
C SER A 32 24.92 -10.53 -57.67
N HIS A 33 24.29 -9.77 -58.56
CA HIS A 33 24.73 -9.61 -59.95
C HIS A 33 26.04 -8.82 -60.03
N ALA A 34 26.20 -7.77 -59.26
CA ALA A 34 27.43 -6.99 -59.22
C ALA A 34 28.65 -7.81 -58.77
N GLU A 35 28.50 -8.70 -57.79
CA GLU A 35 29.57 -9.64 -57.40
C GLU A 35 29.93 -10.66 -58.51
N MET A 36 28.97 -11.01 -59.36
CA MET A 36 29.18 -11.97 -60.50
C MET A 36 29.66 -11.29 -61.79
N ALA A 37 29.72 -9.95 -61.84
CA ALA A 37 30.11 -9.21 -63.08
C ALA A 37 31.50 -9.58 -63.61
N ARG A 38 32.38 -10.20 -62.81
CA ARG A 38 33.72 -10.70 -63.23
C ARG A 38 33.79 -12.21 -63.37
N ALA A 39 32.70 -12.92 -63.19
CA ALA A 39 32.69 -14.38 -63.29
C ALA A 39 32.43 -14.84 -64.71
N PRO A 40 33.07 -15.94 -65.20
CA PRO A 40 32.94 -16.45 -66.59
C PRO A 40 31.57 -17.07 -66.89
N ARG A 41 30.74 -17.33 -65.89
CA ARG A 41 29.38 -17.87 -66.03
C ARG A 41 28.46 -17.30 -64.90
N LEU A 42 27.21 -16.98 -65.28
CA LEU A 42 26.14 -16.56 -64.33
C LEU A 42 25.63 -17.79 -63.58
N GLU A 43 25.70 -17.73 -62.23
CA GLU A 43 25.16 -18.74 -61.31
C GLU A 43 23.70 -18.44 -60.97
N LEU A 44 22.75 -19.00 -61.72
CA LEU A 44 21.31 -18.85 -61.52
C LEU A 44 20.89 -19.21 -60.09
N GLY A 45 21.61 -20.12 -59.41
CA GLY A 45 21.37 -20.49 -58.02
C GLY A 45 21.60 -19.33 -57.01
N ARG A 46 22.60 -18.48 -57.26
CA ARG A 46 22.87 -17.29 -56.44
C ARG A 46 21.81 -16.21 -56.61
N ILE A 47 21.38 -15.97 -57.86
CA ILE A 47 20.30 -15.01 -58.13
C ILE A 47 19.01 -15.44 -57.45
N ARG A 48 18.65 -16.73 -57.54
CA ARG A 48 17.47 -17.27 -56.84
C ARG A 48 17.58 -17.15 -55.33
N SER A 49 18.74 -17.43 -54.74
CA SER A 49 18.93 -17.29 -53.28
C SER A 49 18.89 -15.84 -52.83
N ALA A 50 19.44 -14.90 -53.60
CA ALA A 50 19.37 -13.47 -53.33
C ALA A 50 17.92 -12.95 -53.37
N MET A 51 17.16 -13.36 -54.38
CA MET A 51 15.74 -13.04 -54.52
C MET A 51 14.91 -13.59 -53.35
N LEU A 52 15.09 -14.85 -52.96
CA LEU A 52 14.41 -15.44 -51.82
C LEU A 52 14.78 -14.75 -50.47
N SER A 53 16.05 -14.38 -50.32
CA SER A 53 16.49 -13.60 -49.14
C SER A 53 15.84 -12.21 -49.10
N GLY A 54 15.73 -11.55 -50.26
CA GLY A 54 15.05 -10.25 -50.37
C GLY A 54 13.56 -10.33 -50.03
N ILE A 55 12.88 -11.37 -50.51
CA ILE A 55 11.49 -11.64 -50.14
C ILE A 55 11.37 -11.90 -48.62
N GLY A 56 12.32 -12.63 -48.02
CA GLY A 56 12.36 -12.87 -46.59
C GLY A 56 12.51 -11.58 -45.76
N VAL A 57 13.42 -10.69 -46.17
CA VAL A 57 13.59 -9.37 -45.52
C VAL A 57 12.32 -8.53 -45.66
N ALA A 58 11.74 -8.48 -46.86
CA ALA A 58 10.49 -7.76 -47.10
C ALA A 58 9.34 -8.28 -46.22
N ALA A 59 9.21 -9.62 -46.09
CA ALA A 59 8.19 -10.23 -45.23
C ALA A 59 8.36 -9.87 -43.75
N VAL A 60 9.60 -9.84 -43.23
CA VAL A 60 9.89 -9.45 -41.84
C VAL A 60 9.54 -7.98 -41.63
N LEU A 61 9.95 -7.07 -42.53
CA LEU A 61 9.62 -5.66 -42.43
C LEU A 61 8.11 -5.40 -42.50
N THR A 62 7.43 -6.05 -43.43
CA THR A 62 5.95 -5.97 -43.55
C THR A 62 5.26 -6.44 -42.29
N SER A 63 5.72 -7.57 -41.71
CA SER A 63 5.17 -8.07 -40.43
C SER A 63 5.42 -7.11 -39.28
N ALA A 64 6.60 -6.48 -39.21
CA ALA A 64 6.92 -5.49 -38.16
C ALA A 64 6.02 -4.24 -38.28
N PHE A 65 5.81 -3.70 -39.48
CA PHE A 65 4.90 -2.58 -39.72
C PHE A 65 3.44 -2.93 -39.40
N ALA A 66 2.99 -4.12 -39.82
CA ALA A 66 1.63 -4.58 -39.51
C ALA A 66 1.42 -4.76 -38.01
N PHE A 67 2.41 -5.30 -37.30
CA PHE A 67 2.37 -5.44 -35.83
C PHE A 67 2.34 -4.07 -35.15
N ALA A 68 3.21 -3.13 -35.56
CA ALA A 68 3.24 -1.79 -35.03
C ALA A 68 1.90 -1.05 -35.26
N TYR A 69 1.30 -1.20 -36.41
CA TYR A 69 -0.02 -0.64 -36.73
C TYR A 69 -1.13 -1.22 -35.83
N VAL A 70 -1.20 -2.56 -35.71
CA VAL A 70 -2.17 -3.22 -34.82
C VAL A 70 -1.96 -2.84 -33.39
N ALA A 71 -0.71 -2.67 -32.94
CA ALA A 71 -0.38 -2.25 -31.60
C ALA A 71 -0.83 -0.79 -31.34
N SER A 72 -0.71 0.11 -32.31
CA SER A 72 -1.16 1.51 -32.19
C SER A 72 -2.68 1.65 -32.23
N GLU A 73 -3.39 0.84 -33.04
CA GLU A 73 -4.86 0.85 -33.09
C GLU A 73 -5.53 0.17 -31.88
N ARG A 74 -4.84 -0.79 -31.27
CA ARG A 74 -5.30 -1.48 -30.07
C ARG A 74 -4.51 -1.04 -28.85
N ASP A 75 -4.39 0.27 -28.62
CA ASP A 75 -3.69 0.85 -27.47
C ASP A 75 -4.25 0.31 -26.14
N LYS A 76 -3.98 -0.97 -25.88
CA LYS A 76 -4.17 -1.56 -24.56
C LYS A 76 -2.95 -1.17 -23.74
N LYS A 77 -3.05 -0.06 -23.04
CA LYS A 77 -2.09 0.33 -22.01
C LYS A 77 -2.09 -0.76 -20.94
N LEU A 78 -1.14 -1.68 -21.00
CA LEU A 78 -0.80 -2.55 -19.90
C LEU A 78 0.07 -1.71 -18.96
N ASP A 79 -0.58 -1.12 -17.96
CA ASP A 79 0.12 -0.46 -16.90
C ASP A 79 0.85 -1.50 -16.05
N LEU A 80 2.15 -1.61 -16.30
CA LEU A 80 3.09 -2.46 -15.57
C LEU A 80 3.70 -1.72 -14.37
N ALA A 81 3.27 -0.50 -14.08
CA ALA A 81 3.72 0.23 -12.91
C ALA A 81 3.29 -0.53 -11.65
N TYR A 82 4.24 -0.73 -10.75
CA TYR A 82 4.01 -1.38 -9.45
C TYR A 82 2.99 -0.59 -8.60
N PHE A 83 2.88 0.69 -8.85
CA PHE A 83 1.90 1.60 -8.29
C PHE A 83 1.04 2.16 -9.42
N ARG A 84 -0.22 1.83 -9.42
CA ARG A 84 -1.21 2.44 -10.32
C ARG A 84 -1.63 3.77 -9.70
N THR A 85 -1.07 4.84 -10.21
CA THR A 85 -1.50 6.21 -9.93
C THR A 85 -2.99 6.32 -10.24
N SER A 86 -3.82 6.68 -9.29
CA SER A 86 -5.27 6.90 -9.45
C SER A 86 -6.17 5.66 -9.35
N ARG A 87 -5.90 4.70 -8.46
CA ARG A 87 -6.91 3.69 -8.11
C ARG A 87 -7.36 3.82 -6.66
N PRO A 88 -8.68 3.66 -6.42
CA PRO A 88 -9.19 3.71 -5.05
C PRO A 88 -8.63 2.58 -4.20
N GLY A 89 -8.14 2.93 -3.00
CA GLY A 89 -7.70 1.98 -2.00
C GLY A 89 -8.87 1.19 -1.40
N GLU A 90 -8.55 0.08 -0.72
CA GLU A 90 -9.58 -0.78 -0.12
C GLU A 90 -10.44 -0.05 0.92
N VAL A 91 -9.85 0.92 1.63
CA VAL A 91 -10.59 1.72 2.62
C VAL A 91 -11.62 2.62 1.95
N THR A 92 -11.22 3.35 0.90
CA THR A 92 -12.11 4.22 0.13
C THR A 92 -13.24 3.41 -0.52
N ARG A 93 -12.93 2.24 -1.08
CA ARG A 93 -13.94 1.31 -1.61
C ARG A 93 -14.91 0.86 -0.54
N ARG A 94 -14.44 0.53 0.67
CA ARG A 94 -15.29 0.11 1.79
C ARG A 94 -16.20 1.23 2.29
N ILE A 95 -15.69 2.46 2.37
CA ILE A 95 -16.50 3.65 2.68
C ILE A 95 -17.62 3.78 1.65
N THR A 96 -17.27 3.69 0.36
CA THR A 96 -18.23 3.83 -0.75
C THR A 96 -19.29 2.72 -0.73
N ARG A 97 -18.93 1.45 -0.47
CA ARG A 97 -19.89 0.33 -0.34
C ARG A 97 -20.91 0.55 0.77
N ASN A 98 -20.50 1.19 1.86
CA ASN A 98 -21.32 1.40 3.06
C ASN A 98 -22.07 2.73 3.06
N LEU A 99 -22.19 3.39 1.90
CA LEU A 99 -22.98 4.60 1.79
C LEU A 99 -24.47 4.27 2.01
N ASP A 100 -25.05 4.87 3.03
CA ASP A 100 -26.47 4.75 3.41
C ASP A 100 -27.35 5.78 2.73
N GLN A 101 -26.77 6.86 2.18
CA GLN A 101 -27.45 7.94 1.47
C GLN A 101 -26.66 8.31 0.22
N PRO A 102 -27.33 8.90 -0.79
CA PRO A 102 -26.66 9.35 -2.01
C PRO A 102 -25.59 10.40 -1.72
N VAL A 103 -24.43 10.19 -2.34
CA VAL A 103 -23.32 11.13 -2.39
C VAL A 103 -23.11 11.53 -3.85
N GLU A 104 -23.12 12.81 -4.14
CA GLU A 104 -22.82 13.36 -5.45
C GLU A 104 -21.39 13.90 -5.46
N VAL A 105 -20.64 13.60 -6.52
CA VAL A 105 -19.33 14.19 -6.81
C VAL A 105 -19.47 15.06 -8.05
N ALA A 106 -19.49 16.36 -7.85
CA ALA A 106 -19.51 17.34 -8.94
C ALA A 106 -18.08 17.67 -9.36
N VAL A 107 -17.73 17.34 -10.60
CA VAL A 107 -16.38 17.48 -11.17
C VAL A 107 -16.34 18.72 -12.04
N PHE A 108 -15.65 19.77 -11.58
CA PHE A 108 -15.51 21.04 -12.30
C PHE A 108 -14.18 21.08 -13.06
N PHE A 109 -14.21 20.69 -14.32
CA PHE A 109 -13.05 20.70 -15.21
C PHE A 109 -13.46 21.07 -16.64
N PRO A 110 -12.60 21.78 -17.40
CA PRO A 110 -12.85 22.00 -18.82
C PRO A 110 -12.77 20.67 -19.58
N SER A 111 -13.43 20.59 -20.73
CA SER A 111 -13.36 19.42 -21.61
C SER A 111 -12.84 19.83 -22.99
N PRO A 112 -11.81 19.15 -23.53
CA PRO A 112 -11.07 17.99 -22.99
C PRO A 112 -9.99 18.39 -21.96
N ASN A 113 -9.70 17.49 -20.99
CA ASN A 113 -8.63 17.71 -20.00
C ASN A 113 -8.06 16.39 -19.49
N GLU A 114 -6.74 16.19 -19.57
CA GLU A 114 -6.05 14.95 -19.18
C GLU A 114 -6.16 14.64 -17.67
N VAL A 115 -6.13 15.65 -16.81
CA VAL A 115 -6.29 15.46 -15.35
C VAL A 115 -7.72 15.01 -15.02
N ARG A 116 -8.71 15.57 -15.70
CA ARG A 116 -10.09 15.12 -15.59
C ARG A 116 -10.23 13.64 -15.95
N ASP A 117 -9.62 13.21 -17.06
CA ASP A 117 -9.72 11.81 -17.52
C ASP A 117 -9.17 10.83 -16.46
N GLU A 118 -8.05 11.17 -15.80
CA GLU A 118 -7.49 10.38 -14.70
C GLU A 118 -8.41 10.37 -13.45
N VAL A 119 -9.02 11.50 -13.13
CA VAL A 119 -9.98 11.60 -12.03
C VAL A 119 -11.26 10.81 -12.33
N ASP A 120 -11.74 10.87 -13.58
CA ASP A 120 -12.92 10.13 -14.01
C ASP A 120 -12.70 8.62 -13.96
N ASP A 121 -11.52 8.14 -14.36
CA ASP A 121 -11.15 6.72 -14.26
C ASP A 121 -11.13 6.26 -12.79
N TYR A 122 -10.58 7.08 -11.89
CA TYR A 122 -10.58 6.83 -10.45
C TYR A 122 -12.00 6.77 -9.87
N LEU A 123 -12.83 7.78 -10.18
CA LEU A 123 -14.21 7.86 -9.69
C LEU A 123 -15.10 6.76 -10.29
N ALA A 124 -14.89 6.38 -11.55
CA ALA A 124 -15.61 5.29 -12.21
C ALA A 124 -15.39 3.95 -11.49
N ASP A 125 -14.19 3.71 -10.93
CA ASP A 125 -13.92 2.52 -10.12
C ASP A 125 -14.68 2.56 -8.78
N LEU A 126 -14.90 3.74 -8.18
CA LEU A 126 -15.71 3.89 -6.96
C LEU A 126 -17.21 3.73 -7.23
N VAL A 127 -17.71 4.23 -8.35
CA VAL A 127 -19.13 4.07 -8.73
C VAL A 127 -19.51 2.59 -8.88
N LYS A 128 -18.58 1.74 -9.31
CA LYS A 128 -18.82 0.28 -9.38
C LYS A 128 -19.04 -0.35 -8.01
N GLU A 129 -18.56 0.27 -6.94
CA GLU A 129 -18.70 -0.24 -5.58
C GLU A 129 -20.06 0.11 -4.96
N SER A 130 -20.72 1.20 -5.37
CA SER A 130 -22.01 1.61 -4.81
C SER A 130 -22.85 2.43 -5.78
N PRO A 131 -24.14 2.11 -5.95
CA PRO A 131 -25.07 2.91 -6.74
C PRO A 131 -25.43 4.25 -6.06
N GLN A 132 -25.06 4.42 -4.79
CA GLN A 132 -25.28 5.67 -4.05
C GLN A 132 -24.28 6.77 -4.41
N LEU A 133 -23.14 6.44 -5.06
CA LEU A 133 -22.18 7.42 -5.54
C LEU A 133 -22.54 7.84 -6.96
N LYS A 134 -22.79 9.15 -7.16
CA LYS A 134 -23.11 9.73 -8.47
C LYS A 134 -22.06 10.74 -8.86
N ILE A 135 -21.69 10.76 -10.14
CA ILE A 135 -20.74 11.73 -10.70
C ILE A 135 -21.47 12.63 -11.66
N THR A 136 -21.27 13.92 -11.54
CA THR A 136 -21.75 14.95 -12.47
C THR A 136 -20.60 15.83 -12.90
N HIS A 137 -20.59 16.21 -14.19
CA HIS A 137 -19.52 17.01 -14.76
C HIS A 137 -20.04 18.41 -15.09
N TYR A 138 -19.25 19.39 -14.70
CA TYR A 138 -19.50 20.81 -14.95
C TYR A 138 -18.22 21.49 -15.45
N ASP A 139 -18.38 22.60 -16.11
CA ASP A 139 -17.31 23.51 -16.44
C ASP A 139 -17.62 24.86 -15.79
N PHE A 140 -16.69 25.39 -14.98
CA PHE A 140 -16.87 26.65 -14.28
C PHE A 140 -17.23 27.81 -15.23
N ASP A 141 -16.62 27.82 -16.41
CA ASP A 141 -16.80 28.88 -17.40
C ASP A 141 -18.15 28.75 -18.18
N ILE A 142 -18.68 27.53 -18.28
CA ILE A 142 -19.92 27.21 -19.01
C ILE A 142 -21.12 27.13 -18.06
N ASP A 143 -20.93 26.65 -16.81
CA ASP A 143 -21.97 26.38 -15.82
C ASP A 143 -21.89 27.31 -14.59
N PRO A 144 -21.92 28.66 -14.72
CA PRO A 144 -21.69 29.59 -13.61
C PRO A 144 -22.75 29.49 -12.50
N ILE A 145 -23.98 29.07 -12.84
CA ILE A 145 -25.06 28.89 -11.86
C ILE A 145 -24.72 27.73 -10.94
N LYS A 146 -24.25 26.59 -11.48
CA LYS A 146 -23.81 25.43 -10.71
C LYS A 146 -22.54 25.73 -9.92
N ALA A 147 -21.59 26.43 -10.50
CA ALA A 147 -20.40 26.88 -9.80
C ALA A 147 -20.74 27.71 -8.56
N LYS A 148 -21.70 28.64 -8.66
CA LYS A 148 -22.18 29.42 -7.51
C LYS A 148 -22.90 28.56 -6.47
N GLU A 149 -23.75 27.63 -6.92
CA GLU A 149 -24.48 26.69 -6.03
C GLU A 149 -23.52 25.87 -5.18
N TYR A 150 -22.42 25.34 -5.75
CA TYR A 150 -21.41 24.55 -5.08
C TYR A 150 -20.28 25.38 -4.46
N GLY A 151 -20.32 26.71 -4.56
CA GLY A 151 -19.27 27.60 -4.02
C GLY A 151 -17.92 27.47 -4.72
N VAL A 152 -17.92 27.06 -5.99
CA VAL A 152 -16.71 26.86 -6.80
C VAL A 152 -16.32 28.19 -7.45
N SER A 153 -15.02 28.52 -7.41
CA SER A 153 -14.47 29.77 -7.95
C SER A 153 -13.60 29.60 -9.19
N THR A 154 -13.25 28.37 -9.56
CA THR A 154 -12.42 28.04 -10.73
C THR A 154 -12.58 26.58 -11.12
N ASN A 155 -12.20 26.23 -12.35
CA ASN A 155 -12.03 24.84 -12.76
C ASN A 155 -10.86 24.16 -12.01
N GLY A 156 -10.89 22.82 -11.91
CA GLY A 156 -9.93 22.02 -11.15
C GLY A 156 -10.44 21.67 -9.75
N ILE A 157 -11.75 21.67 -9.52
CA ILE A 157 -12.35 21.40 -8.20
C ILE A 157 -13.33 20.23 -8.29
N LEU A 158 -13.18 19.27 -7.37
CA LEU A 158 -14.19 18.25 -7.09
C LEU A 158 -14.99 18.67 -5.87
N VAL A 159 -16.30 18.60 -5.93
CA VAL A 159 -17.19 18.88 -4.80
C VAL A 159 -17.94 17.61 -4.44
N PHE A 160 -17.72 17.14 -3.22
CA PHE A 160 -18.42 15.99 -2.65
C PHE A 160 -19.62 16.51 -1.87
N VAL A 161 -20.82 16.05 -2.19
CA VAL A 161 -22.07 16.57 -1.62
C VAL A 161 -22.90 15.43 -1.04
N ARG A 162 -23.38 15.61 0.20
CA ARG A 162 -24.34 14.72 0.85
C ARG A 162 -25.37 15.54 1.64
N GLY A 163 -26.56 15.66 1.09
CA GLY A 163 -27.59 16.54 1.66
C GLY A 163 -27.13 18.00 1.70
N SER A 164 -27.04 18.59 2.90
CA SER A 164 -26.56 19.97 3.10
C SER A 164 -25.05 20.08 3.31
N ARG A 165 -24.32 18.97 3.43
CA ARG A 165 -22.87 18.95 3.62
C ARG A 165 -22.17 18.91 2.28
N HIS A 166 -21.11 19.69 2.14
CA HIS A 166 -20.24 19.64 0.97
C HIS A 166 -18.78 19.86 1.37
N GLU A 167 -17.89 19.19 0.67
CA GLU A 167 -16.44 19.29 0.82
C GLU A 167 -15.82 19.47 -0.55
N GLN A 168 -14.77 20.27 -0.63
CA GLN A 168 -14.08 20.57 -1.89
C GLN A 168 -12.66 19.99 -1.89
N LEU A 169 -12.25 19.50 -3.06
CA LEU A 169 -10.89 19.07 -3.34
C LEU A 169 -10.39 19.80 -4.58
N GLY A 170 -9.38 20.65 -4.42
CA GLY A 170 -8.74 21.36 -5.52
C GLY A 170 -7.61 20.54 -6.14
N LEU A 171 -7.57 20.47 -7.47
CA LEU A 171 -6.53 19.83 -8.27
C LEU A 171 -6.02 20.81 -9.33
N PRO A 172 -4.71 20.81 -9.65
CA PRO A 172 -4.19 21.54 -10.79
C PRO A 172 -4.85 21.08 -12.10
N LYS A 173 -5.04 22.00 -13.04
CA LYS A 173 -5.68 21.73 -14.35
C LYS A 173 -4.71 21.14 -15.38
N ASP A 174 -3.44 21.35 -15.19
CA ASP A 174 -2.36 20.83 -16.03
C ASP A 174 -1.77 19.54 -15.43
N MET A 175 -1.41 18.61 -16.30
CA MET A 175 -0.90 17.29 -15.87
C MET A 175 0.42 17.38 -15.11
N GLU A 176 1.28 18.35 -15.42
CA GLU A 176 2.58 18.48 -14.76
C GLU A 176 2.42 18.90 -13.28
N GLY A 177 1.58 19.91 -13.02
CA GLY A 177 1.23 20.33 -11.66
C GLY A 177 0.42 19.27 -10.90
N ALA A 178 -0.45 18.52 -11.60
CA ALA A 178 -1.34 17.54 -11.00
C ALA A 178 -0.63 16.23 -10.58
N LYS A 179 0.54 15.89 -11.10
CA LYS A 179 1.24 14.62 -10.81
C LYS A 179 1.37 14.30 -9.31
N SER A 180 1.72 15.30 -8.49
CA SER A 180 1.84 15.10 -7.03
C SER A 180 0.48 14.93 -6.35
N ALA A 181 -0.52 15.71 -6.78
CA ALA A 181 -1.87 15.65 -6.24
C ALA A 181 -2.58 14.34 -6.62
N LEU A 182 -2.39 13.85 -7.84
CA LEU A 182 -2.91 12.55 -8.30
C LEU A 182 -2.31 11.39 -7.52
N LYS A 183 -1.04 11.46 -7.10
CA LYS A 183 -0.43 10.44 -6.22
C LYS A 183 -1.10 10.35 -4.85
N THR A 184 -1.68 11.43 -4.36
CA THR A 184 -2.38 11.50 -3.07
C THR A 184 -3.90 11.53 -3.23
N LEU A 185 -4.42 11.35 -4.46
CA LEU A 185 -5.84 11.49 -4.78
C LEU A 185 -6.72 10.60 -3.88
N ASP A 186 -6.36 9.35 -3.70
CA ASP A 186 -7.12 8.41 -2.86
C ASP A 186 -7.20 8.88 -1.39
N LYS A 187 -6.11 9.38 -0.83
CA LYS A 187 -6.08 9.96 0.52
C LYS A 187 -7.02 11.15 0.63
N GLU A 188 -6.94 12.07 -0.32
CA GLU A 188 -7.73 13.29 -0.32
C GLU A 188 -9.23 13.00 -0.51
N VAL A 189 -9.58 12.11 -1.44
CA VAL A 189 -10.96 11.66 -1.66
C VAL A 189 -11.50 10.93 -0.43
N GLN A 190 -10.71 10.01 0.15
CA GLN A 190 -11.09 9.32 1.37
C GLN A 190 -11.42 10.30 2.50
N GLN A 191 -10.57 11.32 2.71
CA GLN A 191 -10.78 12.32 3.74
C GLN A 191 -12.09 13.10 3.53
N ARG A 192 -12.38 13.56 2.29
CA ARG A 192 -13.64 14.28 1.99
C ARG A 192 -14.86 13.39 2.14
N LEU A 193 -14.80 12.15 1.65
CA LEU A 193 -15.89 11.19 1.85
C LEU A 193 -16.13 10.93 3.33
N MET A 194 -15.07 10.74 4.13
CA MET A 194 -15.22 10.57 5.59
C MET A 194 -15.88 11.77 6.24
N THR A 195 -15.47 12.99 5.89
CA THR A 195 -16.03 14.22 6.46
C THR A 195 -17.53 14.34 6.20
N ILE A 196 -18.00 14.00 5.01
CA ILE A 196 -19.43 14.11 4.67
C ILE A 196 -20.26 12.92 5.15
N VAL A 197 -19.66 11.75 5.29
CA VAL A 197 -20.35 10.50 5.66
C VAL A 197 -20.40 10.29 7.18
N LYS A 198 -19.31 10.55 7.88
CA LYS A 198 -19.24 10.35 9.33
C LYS A 198 -19.87 11.49 10.13
N PRO A 199 -20.60 11.18 11.20
CA PRO A 199 -20.87 12.17 12.23
C PRO A 199 -19.53 12.61 12.86
N MET A 200 -19.35 13.90 13.13
CA MET A 200 -18.18 14.39 13.86
C MET A 200 -18.20 13.79 15.26
N ARG A 201 -17.15 13.06 15.63
CA ARG A 201 -17.00 12.44 16.94
C ARG A 201 -15.87 13.13 17.70
N THR A 202 -16.06 13.33 19.00
CA THR A 202 -15.08 13.99 19.85
C THR A 202 -14.33 13.00 20.71
N ILE A 203 -13.00 13.06 20.66
CA ILE A 203 -12.11 12.33 21.56
C ILE A 203 -11.64 13.31 22.64
N GLY A 204 -12.07 13.05 23.88
CA GLY A 204 -11.67 13.83 25.05
C GLY A 204 -10.42 13.23 25.68
N PHE A 205 -9.41 14.04 25.92
CA PHE A 205 -8.17 13.64 26.60
C PHE A 205 -8.16 14.17 28.01
N THR A 206 -8.02 13.30 29.01
CA THR A 206 -7.94 13.73 30.40
C THR A 206 -6.72 14.59 30.65
N LEU A 207 -6.87 15.59 31.52
CA LEU A 207 -5.81 16.48 32.02
C LEU A 207 -5.97 16.74 33.48
N GLY A 208 -4.86 16.89 34.21
CA GLY A 208 -4.82 17.21 35.61
C GLY A 208 -4.04 16.21 36.46
N HIS A 209 -3.79 15.03 35.92
CA HIS A 209 -3.08 13.94 36.59
C HIS A 209 -1.68 13.71 36.01
N GLY A 210 -1.14 14.69 35.27
CA GLY A 210 0.17 14.60 34.62
C GLY A 210 0.16 13.71 33.38
N GLU A 211 -0.97 13.62 32.70
CA GLU A 211 -1.11 12.92 31.43
C GLU A 211 -0.26 13.56 30.32
N ARG A 212 -0.03 12.81 29.24
CA ARG A 212 0.61 13.36 28.04
C ARG A 212 -0.33 14.32 27.31
N THR A 213 0.21 15.46 26.90
CA THR A 213 -0.54 16.51 26.19
C THR A 213 0.12 16.87 24.86
N TRP A 214 -0.64 17.49 23.98
CA TRP A 214 -0.13 18.09 22.74
C TRP A 214 0.29 19.56 22.89
N GLU A 215 -0.18 20.24 23.96
CA GLU A 215 0.20 21.61 24.29
C GLU A 215 1.20 21.59 25.43
N ARG A 216 2.39 22.14 25.19
CA ARG A 216 3.38 22.37 26.24
C ARG A 216 3.35 23.84 26.62
N GLY A 217 3.02 24.11 27.88
CA GLY A 217 3.19 25.43 28.44
C GLY A 217 4.67 25.80 28.63
N GLU A 218 5.01 27.08 28.58
CA GLU A 218 6.39 27.55 28.82
C GLU A 218 6.93 27.11 30.19
N THR A 219 6.06 26.80 31.13
CA THR A 219 6.37 26.35 32.51
C THR A 219 6.29 24.84 32.68
N ASP A 220 6.03 24.09 31.61
CA ASP A 220 5.89 22.64 31.70
C ASP A 220 7.25 21.98 31.99
N THR A 221 7.33 21.33 33.14
CA THR A 221 8.51 20.60 33.61
C THR A 221 8.54 19.15 33.10
N ASP A 222 7.47 18.68 32.45
CA ASP A 222 7.40 17.34 31.91
C ASP A 222 8.27 17.23 30.65
N LYS A 223 9.34 16.42 30.74
CA LYS A 223 10.27 16.16 29.63
C LYS A 223 9.84 15.01 28.72
N ARG A 224 8.74 14.30 29.07
CA ARG A 224 8.25 13.19 28.23
C ARG A 224 7.79 13.73 26.88
N PRO A 225 7.93 12.95 25.80
CA PRO A 225 7.36 13.31 24.51
C PRO A 225 5.85 13.53 24.59
N GLY A 226 5.34 14.53 23.87
CA GLY A 226 3.91 14.84 23.79
C GLY A 226 3.16 13.88 22.86
N ILE A 227 1.91 14.25 22.56
CA ILE A 227 1.00 13.51 21.66
C ILE A 227 0.43 14.43 20.55
N ALA A 228 1.20 15.42 20.13
CA ALA A 228 0.75 16.35 19.07
C ALA A 228 0.52 15.63 17.73
N PHE A 229 1.37 14.68 17.38
CA PHE A 229 1.20 13.90 16.15
C PHE A 229 -0.05 13.01 16.19
N LEU A 230 -0.37 12.42 17.36
CA LEU A 230 -1.62 11.68 17.53
C LEU A 230 -2.83 12.59 17.29
N ARG A 231 -2.84 13.79 17.89
CA ARG A 231 -3.91 14.77 17.67
C ARG A 231 -4.08 15.10 16.19
N ASP A 232 -3.00 15.45 15.52
CA ASP A 232 -3.04 15.81 14.09
C ASP A 232 -3.54 14.64 13.23
N MET A 233 -3.09 13.42 13.53
CA MET A 233 -3.58 12.21 12.87
C MET A 233 -5.09 11.98 13.11
N LEU A 234 -5.61 12.27 14.29
CA LEU A 234 -7.04 12.15 14.60
C LEU A 234 -7.86 13.23 13.86
N ILE A 235 -7.35 14.45 13.77
CA ILE A 235 -7.97 15.54 13.00
C ILE A 235 -8.02 15.16 11.51
N ASP A 236 -6.94 14.60 10.96
CA ASP A 236 -6.91 14.09 9.59
C ASP A 236 -7.95 12.98 9.33
N GLN A 237 -8.33 12.24 10.37
CA GLN A 237 -9.40 11.24 10.33
C GLN A 237 -10.78 11.81 10.69
N THR A 238 -10.93 13.14 10.71
CA THR A 238 -12.18 13.86 10.98
C THR A 238 -12.73 13.72 12.40
N TYR A 239 -11.87 13.41 13.39
CA TYR A 239 -12.23 13.46 14.79
C TYR A 239 -11.93 14.85 15.37
N ALA A 240 -12.85 15.37 16.18
CA ALA A 240 -12.56 16.50 17.05
C ALA A 240 -11.78 16.03 18.28
N THR A 241 -10.83 16.81 18.73
CA THR A 241 -10.07 16.55 19.97
C THR A 241 -10.24 17.68 20.95
N ARG A 242 -10.41 17.37 22.23
CA ARG A 242 -10.46 18.37 23.29
C ARG A 242 -9.87 17.87 24.59
N PRO A 243 -9.25 18.75 25.39
CA PRO A 243 -8.85 18.41 26.76
C PRO A 243 -10.09 18.28 27.65
N ILE A 244 -10.00 17.42 28.69
CA ILE A 244 -11.03 17.20 29.70
C ILE A 244 -10.34 17.20 31.07
N SER A 245 -10.64 18.22 31.87
CA SER A 245 -10.11 18.37 33.22
C SER A 245 -11.22 18.38 34.27
N ALA A 246 -10.85 18.44 35.52
CA ALA A 246 -11.79 18.66 36.61
C ALA A 246 -12.64 19.94 36.42
N ALA A 247 -12.03 21.00 35.86
CA ALA A 247 -12.74 22.25 35.53
C ALA A 247 -13.78 22.08 34.41
N ASP A 248 -13.62 21.08 33.54
CA ASP A 248 -14.57 20.74 32.47
C ASP A 248 -15.71 19.83 32.97
N GLY A 249 -15.72 19.49 34.26
CA GLY A 249 -16.77 18.72 34.91
C GLY A 249 -16.45 17.25 35.16
N LEU A 250 -15.22 16.77 34.89
CA LEU A 250 -14.83 15.37 35.06
C LEU A 250 -15.05 14.83 36.50
N MET A 251 -15.04 15.70 37.52
CA MET A 251 -15.37 15.32 38.91
C MET A 251 -16.82 14.85 39.11
N ASN A 252 -17.73 15.27 38.21
CA ASN A 252 -19.16 14.92 38.34
C ASN A 252 -19.55 13.90 37.26
N GLU A 253 -19.22 14.19 36.00
CA GLU A 253 -19.51 13.33 34.87
C GLU A 253 -18.57 13.63 33.68
N VAL A 254 -18.37 12.67 32.80
CA VAL A 254 -17.69 12.92 31.51
C VAL A 254 -18.56 13.86 30.67
N PRO A 255 -18.03 15.01 30.20
CA PRO A 255 -18.83 16.00 29.51
C PRO A 255 -19.57 15.44 28.30
N THR A 256 -20.81 15.89 28.10
CA THR A 256 -21.65 15.48 26.97
C THR A 256 -20.97 15.76 25.63
N GLY A 257 -21.19 14.89 24.67
CA GLY A 257 -20.58 14.98 23.34
C GLY A 257 -19.19 14.34 23.21
N VAL A 258 -18.56 13.91 24.31
CA VAL A 258 -17.37 13.07 24.26
C VAL A 258 -17.75 11.68 23.81
N THR A 259 -17.18 11.22 22.67
CA THR A 259 -17.43 9.87 22.16
C THR A 259 -16.44 8.85 22.71
N VAL A 260 -15.17 9.25 22.87
CA VAL A 260 -14.10 8.44 23.47
C VAL A 260 -13.39 9.27 24.50
N LEU A 261 -13.21 8.75 25.70
CA LEU A 261 -12.36 9.32 26.73
C LEU A 261 -10.99 8.64 26.67
N ALA A 262 -9.92 9.42 26.48
CA ALA A 262 -8.55 8.93 26.39
C ALA A 262 -7.75 9.37 27.63
N ILE A 263 -7.21 8.40 28.36
CA ILE A 263 -6.36 8.56 29.55
C ILE A 263 -4.97 8.09 29.16
N ILE A 264 -4.02 9.01 28.97
CA ILE A 264 -2.72 8.71 28.38
C ILE A 264 -1.56 9.05 29.32
N GLY A 265 -1.01 8.04 29.99
CA GLY A 265 0.17 8.15 30.84
C GLY A 265 0.00 9.07 32.05
N PRO A 266 -1.04 8.88 32.86
CA PRO A 266 -1.21 9.65 34.10
C PRO A 266 -0.04 9.38 35.06
N ARG A 267 0.29 10.38 35.91
CA ARG A 267 1.35 10.30 36.90
C ARG A 267 0.81 10.33 38.34
N SER A 268 -0.42 10.75 38.50
CA SER A 268 -1.11 10.74 39.78
C SER A 268 -2.45 10.01 39.66
N PRO A 269 -2.94 9.38 40.72
CA PRO A 269 -4.22 8.68 40.69
C PRO A 269 -5.38 9.66 40.50
N PHE A 270 -6.45 9.20 39.90
CA PHE A 270 -7.73 9.89 39.84
C PHE A 270 -8.38 9.92 41.22
N SER A 271 -9.14 10.97 41.51
CA SER A 271 -9.93 11.01 42.72
C SER A 271 -11.06 9.96 42.69
N PRO A 272 -11.63 9.59 43.87
CA PRO A 272 -12.79 8.67 43.89
C PRO A 272 -13.99 9.21 43.11
N GLU A 273 -14.19 10.53 43.07
CA GLU A 273 -15.27 11.19 42.34
C GLU A 273 -15.05 11.04 40.84
N GLU A 274 -13.84 11.32 40.34
CA GLU A 274 -13.46 11.17 38.94
C GLU A 274 -13.53 9.71 38.51
N SER A 275 -13.04 8.78 39.33
CA SER A 275 -13.16 7.34 39.09
C SER A 275 -14.63 6.91 38.97
N THR A 276 -15.50 7.48 39.84
CA THR A 276 -16.95 7.23 39.78
C THR A 276 -17.56 7.80 38.51
N ALA A 277 -17.19 9.01 38.09
CA ALA A 277 -17.67 9.63 36.85
C ALA A 277 -17.24 8.81 35.61
N ILE A 278 -15.99 8.30 35.56
CA ILE A 278 -15.50 7.43 34.49
C ILE A 278 -16.28 6.12 34.49
N ASN A 279 -16.52 5.49 35.64
CA ASN A 279 -17.31 4.27 35.73
C ASN A 279 -18.77 4.48 35.29
N HIS A 280 -19.38 5.59 35.67
CA HIS A 280 -20.74 5.96 35.25
C HIS A 280 -20.78 6.15 33.70
N TYR A 281 -19.76 6.81 33.14
CA TYR A 281 -19.65 6.94 31.67
C TYR A 281 -19.54 5.58 30.98
N ILE A 282 -18.72 4.65 31.50
CA ILE A 282 -18.61 3.28 31.00
C ILE A 282 -19.96 2.54 31.09
N ASP A 283 -20.64 2.66 32.23
CA ASP A 283 -21.95 2.00 32.45
C ASP A 283 -23.04 2.53 31.53
N GLY A 284 -22.93 3.79 31.12
CA GLY A 284 -23.77 4.43 30.11
C GLY A 284 -23.45 4.06 28.66
N GLY A 285 -22.51 3.14 28.40
CA GLY A 285 -22.07 2.77 27.05
C GLY A 285 -20.90 3.59 26.52
N GLY A 286 -20.22 4.33 27.41
CA GLY A 286 -19.04 5.15 27.07
C GLY A 286 -17.85 4.31 26.58
N ARG A 287 -16.95 4.97 25.91
CA ARG A 287 -15.78 4.32 25.27
C ARG A 287 -14.49 4.93 25.81
N VAL A 288 -13.57 4.09 26.24
CA VAL A 288 -12.38 4.55 26.97
C VAL A 288 -11.11 3.91 26.39
N LEU A 289 -10.09 4.75 26.16
CA LEU A 289 -8.72 4.35 25.89
C LEU A 289 -7.88 4.65 27.14
N ILE A 290 -7.19 3.65 27.68
CA ILE A 290 -6.32 3.80 28.84
C ILE A 290 -4.93 3.29 28.47
N ALA A 291 -3.92 4.16 28.58
CA ALA A 291 -2.51 3.82 28.40
C ALA A 291 -1.74 4.15 29.68
N LEU A 292 -1.09 3.16 30.29
CA LEU A 292 -0.47 3.27 31.61
C LEU A 292 1.01 2.88 31.57
N ASP A 293 1.84 3.63 32.27
CA ASP A 293 3.28 3.38 32.37
C ASP A 293 3.64 2.76 33.72
N PRO A 294 4.43 1.68 33.76
CA PRO A 294 4.81 1.05 35.01
C PRO A 294 5.67 1.95 35.91
N GLU A 295 6.45 2.88 35.35
CA GLU A 295 7.27 3.83 36.10
C GLU A 295 6.45 4.77 36.99
N ASN A 296 5.23 5.11 36.53
CA ASN A 296 4.35 6.04 37.25
C ASN A 296 3.61 5.37 38.43
N LYS A 297 3.48 4.03 38.42
CA LYS A 297 2.81 3.22 39.45
C LYS A 297 1.42 3.74 39.85
N VAL A 298 0.69 4.31 38.86
CA VAL A 298 -0.64 4.85 39.09
C VAL A 298 -1.63 3.72 39.35
N ASP A 299 -2.34 3.81 40.46
CA ASP A 299 -3.43 2.88 40.77
C ASP A 299 -4.69 3.26 40.01
N MET A 300 -5.16 2.36 39.14
CA MET A 300 -6.41 2.47 38.39
C MET A 300 -7.40 1.36 38.77
N HIS A 301 -7.23 0.76 39.96
CA HIS A 301 -8.06 -0.38 40.38
C HIS A 301 -9.55 -0.05 40.43
N GLU A 302 -9.92 1.17 40.84
CA GLU A 302 -11.34 1.61 40.89
C GLU A 302 -12.02 1.59 39.50
N VAL A 303 -11.27 1.86 38.43
CA VAL A 303 -11.77 1.85 37.06
C VAL A 303 -11.62 0.48 36.41
N LEU A 304 -10.46 -0.17 36.57
CA LEU A 304 -10.13 -1.43 35.89
C LEU A 304 -10.73 -2.66 36.59
N GLY A 305 -10.82 -2.65 37.93
CA GLY A 305 -11.31 -3.77 38.71
C GLY A 305 -12.72 -4.24 38.34
N PRO A 306 -13.69 -3.34 38.20
CA PRO A 306 -15.04 -3.67 37.71
C PRO A 306 -15.09 -4.27 36.31
N LEU A 307 -14.03 -4.09 35.51
CA LEU A 307 -13.90 -4.63 34.15
C LEU A 307 -13.15 -5.97 34.10
N ASN A 308 -12.81 -6.58 35.25
CA ASN A 308 -11.95 -7.75 35.36
C ASN A 308 -10.55 -7.57 34.77
N LEU A 309 -10.05 -6.33 34.81
CA LEU A 309 -8.72 -5.94 34.36
C LEU A 309 -7.88 -5.49 35.54
N GLU A 310 -6.59 -5.75 35.51
CA GLU A 310 -5.65 -5.26 36.50
C GLU A 310 -4.35 -4.87 35.80
N PHE A 311 -3.93 -3.63 35.93
CA PHE A 311 -2.61 -3.19 35.47
C PHE A 311 -1.54 -3.57 36.48
N LYS A 312 -0.46 -4.15 36.00
CA LYS A 312 0.73 -4.49 36.79
C LYS A 312 1.88 -3.57 36.38
N ALA A 313 2.24 -2.69 37.32
CA ALA A 313 3.32 -1.72 37.15
C ALA A 313 4.70 -2.39 37.35
N GLU A 314 4.95 -3.44 36.59
CA GLU A 314 6.20 -4.21 36.57
C GLU A 314 6.80 -4.13 35.19
N THR A 315 8.02 -3.56 35.07
CA THR A 315 8.66 -3.35 33.78
C THR A 315 9.04 -4.68 33.14
N LEU A 316 8.70 -4.83 31.87
CA LEU A 316 9.05 -6.00 31.08
C LEU A 316 10.33 -5.75 30.28
N ALA A 317 11.16 -6.78 30.14
CA ALA A 317 12.34 -6.76 29.32
C ALA A 317 12.46 -8.04 28.46
N ASN A 318 13.17 -7.94 27.33
CA ASN A 318 13.46 -9.11 26.47
C ASN A 318 14.91 -9.04 25.97
N GLU A 319 15.68 -10.08 26.23
CA GLU A 319 17.10 -10.15 25.85
C GLU A 319 17.33 -10.44 24.36
N GLN A 320 16.34 -10.99 23.67
CA GLN A 320 16.47 -11.49 22.31
C GLN A 320 15.81 -10.58 21.27
N VAL A 321 14.61 -10.08 21.56
CA VAL A 321 13.78 -9.33 20.61
C VAL A 321 13.35 -8.00 21.23
N TYR A 322 14.06 -6.93 20.87
CA TYR A 322 13.82 -5.56 21.35
C TYR A 322 14.29 -4.53 20.34
N ALA A 323 13.75 -3.31 20.41
CA ALA A 323 14.16 -2.19 19.57
C ALA A 323 15.45 -1.56 20.12
N ARG A 324 16.52 -1.62 19.36
CA ARG A 324 17.81 -1.02 19.72
C ARG A 324 17.80 0.48 19.39
N ARG A 325 18.24 1.28 20.35
CA ARG A 325 18.55 2.70 20.11
C ARG A 325 19.96 2.85 19.53
N ILE A 326 20.28 4.07 19.08
CA ILE A 326 21.58 4.37 18.44
C ILE A 326 22.78 3.98 19.32
N GLU A 327 22.67 4.23 20.64
CA GLU A 327 23.74 3.97 21.60
C GLU A 327 23.86 2.50 22.03
N GLN A 328 22.91 1.65 21.66
CA GLN A 328 22.88 0.20 21.94
C GLN A 328 23.20 -0.17 23.40
N LYS A 329 22.50 0.47 24.33
CA LYS A 329 22.62 0.18 25.77
C LYS A 329 21.85 -1.09 26.15
N ILE A 330 22.26 -1.73 27.27
CA ILE A 330 21.54 -2.89 27.81
C ILE A 330 20.08 -2.53 28.18
N SER A 331 19.86 -1.29 28.58
CA SER A 331 18.52 -0.74 28.87
C SER A 331 17.59 -0.72 27.66
N ASP A 332 18.10 -0.88 26.42
CA ASP A 332 17.23 -0.99 25.25
C ASP A 332 16.33 -2.23 25.29
N ARG A 333 16.64 -3.21 26.13
CA ARG A 333 15.87 -4.44 26.30
C ARG A 333 14.44 -4.23 26.79
N VAL A 334 14.13 -3.07 27.37
CA VAL A 334 12.75 -2.68 27.73
C VAL A 334 11.93 -2.16 26.52
N ASN A 335 12.59 -1.86 25.40
CA ASN A 335 11.88 -1.43 24.19
C ASN A 335 11.33 -2.67 23.47
N LEU A 336 10.22 -3.19 23.95
CA LEU A 336 9.65 -4.43 23.43
C LEU A 336 9.18 -4.28 21.99
N ILE A 337 9.49 -5.29 21.16
CA ILE A 337 8.91 -5.41 19.82
C ILE A 337 7.97 -6.61 19.85
N THR A 338 6.75 -6.44 19.36
CA THR A 338 5.83 -7.55 19.18
C THR A 338 5.01 -7.43 17.90
N SER A 339 4.63 -8.58 17.37
CA SER A 339 3.65 -8.74 16.27
C SER A 339 2.63 -9.84 16.63
N THR A 340 2.49 -10.13 17.92
CA THR A 340 1.57 -11.16 18.42
C THR A 340 0.23 -10.52 18.77
N TYR A 341 -0.68 -10.54 17.82
CA TYR A 341 -2.03 -9.98 17.90
C TYR A 341 -3.09 -11.05 18.00
N SER A 342 -4.20 -10.73 18.66
CA SER A 342 -5.42 -11.55 18.61
C SER A 342 -6.23 -11.24 17.33
N SER A 343 -7.35 -11.94 17.15
CA SER A 343 -8.32 -11.64 16.09
C SER A 343 -9.31 -10.53 16.45
N HIS A 344 -9.09 -9.83 17.56
CA HIS A 344 -9.99 -8.79 18.04
C HIS A 344 -10.01 -7.57 17.08
N PRO A 345 -11.18 -6.93 16.83
CA PRO A 345 -11.30 -5.81 15.89
C PRO A 345 -10.38 -4.62 16.17
N SER A 346 -10.01 -4.37 17.45
CA SER A 346 -9.10 -3.27 17.83
C SER A 346 -7.67 -3.41 17.31
N VAL A 347 -7.31 -4.55 16.73
CA VAL A 347 -5.98 -4.84 16.16
C VAL A 347 -6.10 -5.54 14.80
N ALA A 348 -7.24 -5.44 14.15
CA ALA A 348 -7.57 -6.24 12.97
C ALA A 348 -6.65 -5.99 11.77
N THR A 349 -6.25 -4.74 11.54
CA THR A 349 -5.33 -4.40 10.45
C THR A 349 -3.95 -4.98 10.72
N LEU A 350 -3.43 -4.80 11.94
CA LEU A 350 -2.13 -5.34 12.32
C LEU A 350 -2.10 -6.86 12.30
N ALA A 351 -3.15 -7.51 12.81
CA ALA A 351 -3.29 -8.96 12.80
C ALA A 351 -3.24 -9.55 11.38
N ARG A 352 -3.84 -8.84 10.40
CA ARG A 352 -3.80 -9.23 8.97
C ARG A 352 -2.39 -9.23 8.40
N PHE A 353 -1.56 -8.25 8.78
CA PHE A 353 -0.17 -8.14 8.33
C PHE A 353 0.79 -8.99 9.17
N GLY A 354 0.40 -9.34 10.40
CA GLY A 354 1.17 -10.20 11.31
C GLY A 354 2.61 -9.71 11.50
N GLN A 355 3.58 -10.55 11.23
CA GLN A 355 5.01 -10.23 11.42
C GLN A 355 5.52 -9.06 10.57
N ARG A 356 4.78 -8.62 9.56
CA ARG A 356 5.14 -7.46 8.73
C ARG A 356 4.75 -6.12 9.36
N ALA A 357 3.94 -6.15 10.39
CA ALA A 357 3.48 -4.96 11.12
C ALA A 357 3.83 -5.07 12.61
N PRO A 358 5.12 -5.12 13.01
CA PRO A 358 5.48 -5.09 14.41
C PRO A 358 5.16 -3.74 15.03
N ILE A 359 4.91 -3.73 16.33
CA ILE A 359 4.80 -2.51 17.15
C ILE A 359 5.95 -2.46 18.16
N VAL A 360 6.24 -1.26 18.63
CA VAL A 360 7.28 -0.99 19.63
C VAL A 360 6.63 -0.39 20.87
N LEU A 361 6.91 -0.96 22.04
CA LEU A 361 6.39 -0.56 23.34
C LEU A 361 7.58 -0.31 24.27
N PRO A 362 8.00 0.97 24.46
CA PRO A 362 9.14 1.30 25.30
C PRO A 362 8.78 1.30 26.78
N GLY A 363 9.35 0.40 27.55
CA GLY A 363 9.17 0.37 29.01
C GLY A 363 7.82 -0.18 29.47
N ALA A 364 7.21 -1.05 28.68
CA ALA A 364 5.88 -1.58 28.97
C ALA A 364 5.80 -2.38 30.28
N GLY A 365 4.67 -2.24 30.96
CA GLY A 365 4.19 -3.17 31.97
C GLY A 365 3.35 -4.29 31.37
N TRP A 366 2.39 -4.83 32.14
CA TRP A 366 1.49 -5.84 31.64
C TRP A 366 0.09 -5.75 32.25
N ILE A 367 -0.89 -6.33 31.55
CA ILE A 367 -2.28 -6.38 31.96
C ILE A 367 -2.60 -7.81 32.42
N ASN A 368 -3.17 -7.94 33.61
CA ASN A 368 -3.72 -9.19 34.08
C ASN A 368 -5.21 -9.24 33.72
N THR A 369 -5.57 -10.09 32.77
CA THR A 369 -6.96 -10.37 32.48
C THR A 369 -7.46 -11.46 33.42
N LYS A 370 -8.32 -11.11 34.36
CA LYS A 370 -8.96 -12.10 35.26
C LYS A 370 -9.94 -12.92 34.43
N ARG A 371 -9.47 -14.07 33.92
CA ARG A 371 -10.27 -14.98 33.10
C ARG A 371 -11.25 -15.77 33.95
N ASP A 372 -12.24 -15.10 34.49
CA ASP A 372 -13.40 -15.79 35.04
C ASP A 372 -14.40 -16.06 33.91
N ARG A 373 -14.58 -17.33 33.56
CA ARG A 373 -15.56 -17.75 32.53
C ARG A 373 -17.01 -17.45 32.94
N SER A 374 -17.25 -17.15 34.20
CA SER A 374 -18.54 -16.71 34.73
C SER A 374 -18.71 -15.19 34.68
N ALA A 375 -17.67 -14.43 34.30
CA ALA A 375 -17.72 -12.98 34.30
C ALA A 375 -18.68 -12.45 33.22
N ALA A 376 -19.54 -11.53 33.62
CA ALA A 376 -20.53 -10.91 32.74
C ALA A 376 -19.91 -9.97 31.68
N ILE A 377 -18.58 -9.69 31.77
CA ILE A 377 -17.85 -8.77 30.89
C ILE A 377 -16.82 -9.57 30.10
N PRO A 378 -16.97 -9.69 28.76
CA PRO A 378 -15.96 -10.30 27.90
C PRO A 378 -14.69 -9.43 27.91
N VAL A 379 -13.54 -10.06 28.15
CA VAL A 379 -12.22 -9.47 28.12
C VAL A 379 -11.32 -10.28 27.21
N ASP A 380 -10.71 -9.60 26.23
CA ASP A 380 -9.77 -10.21 25.28
C ASP A 380 -8.38 -9.61 25.41
N ALA A 381 -7.37 -10.45 25.63
CA ALA A 381 -5.98 -10.03 25.49
C ALA A 381 -5.65 -9.83 23.99
N THR A 382 -5.52 -8.58 23.59
CA THR A 382 -5.41 -8.19 22.17
C THR A 382 -3.98 -8.22 21.65
N ILE A 383 -3.02 -7.86 22.50
CA ILE A 383 -1.59 -7.81 22.16
C ILE A 383 -0.81 -8.56 23.24
N LYS A 384 0.11 -9.42 22.82
CA LYS A 384 1.00 -10.16 23.73
C LYS A 384 2.45 -9.87 23.40
N ALA A 385 3.29 -9.92 24.44
CA ALA A 385 4.73 -9.85 24.30
C ALA A 385 5.27 -11.06 23.50
N GLN A 386 6.46 -10.92 22.95
CA GLN A 386 7.18 -12.04 22.35
C GLN A 386 7.58 -13.08 23.43
N TYR A 387 7.81 -14.30 22.98
CA TYR A 387 8.38 -15.35 23.84
C TYR A 387 9.67 -14.86 24.49
N ALA A 388 9.97 -15.38 25.66
CA ALA A 388 11.16 -15.03 26.41
C ALA A 388 11.18 -13.60 26.99
N THR A 389 10.04 -12.90 27.00
CA THR A 389 9.87 -11.67 27.78
C THR A 389 9.70 -12.00 29.26
N PHE A 390 10.37 -11.27 30.13
CA PHE A 390 10.35 -11.46 31.57
C PHE A 390 10.06 -10.16 32.30
N VAL A 391 9.65 -10.27 33.58
CA VAL A 391 9.50 -9.13 34.47
C VAL A 391 10.87 -8.82 35.07
N ASP A 392 11.42 -7.64 34.75
CA ASP A 392 12.67 -7.16 35.34
C ASP A 392 12.37 -6.53 36.71
N LYS A 393 12.65 -7.30 37.78
CA LYS A 393 12.32 -6.88 39.17
C LYS A 393 13.35 -5.93 39.77
N ASN A 394 14.57 -5.94 39.30
CA ASN A 394 15.68 -5.20 39.88
C ASN A 394 16.25 -4.10 38.99
N GLY A 395 15.75 -3.96 37.76
CA GLY A 395 16.15 -2.90 36.83
C GLY A 395 17.52 -3.12 36.19
N ASN A 396 18.00 -4.39 36.14
CA ASN A 396 19.28 -4.71 35.51
C ASN A 396 19.16 -5.12 34.05
N TYR A 397 17.92 -5.27 33.54
CA TYR A 397 17.58 -5.61 32.15
C TYR A 397 18.10 -6.98 31.69
N THR A 398 18.39 -7.86 32.66
CA THR A 398 18.92 -9.22 32.43
C THR A 398 18.07 -10.20 33.22
N MET A 399 17.77 -11.35 32.58
CA MET A 399 16.96 -12.38 33.21
C MET A 399 17.66 -13.01 34.39
N ASP A 400 17.08 -12.89 35.60
CA ASP A 400 17.60 -13.43 36.84
C ASP A 400 16.81 -14.66 37.32
N PRO A 401 17.43 -15.53 38.16
CA PRO A 401 16.71 -16.62 38.81
C PRO A 401 15.53 -16.11 39.66
N GLY A 402 14.34 -16.62 39.40
CA GLY A 402 13.09 -16.19 40.09
C GLY A 402 12.31 -15.12 39.37
N GLU A 403 12.73 -14.72 38.19
CA GLU A 403 11.93 -13.90 37.27
C GLU A 403 11.15 -14.81 36.32
N ASP A 404 9.86 -14.47 36.11
CA ASP A 404 8.97 -15.27 35.29
C ASP A 404 9.13 -14.92 33.80
N LYS A 405 9.35 -15.92 32.97
CA LYS A 405 9.52 -15.80 31.52
C LYS A 405 8.32 -16.39 30.79
N ARG A 406 7.52 -15.54 30.15
CA ARG A 406 6.33 -15.98 29.38
C ARG A 406 5.91 -14.96 28.34
N GLN A 407 4.83 -15.25 27.62
CA GLN A 407 4.13 -14.28 26.80
C GLN A 407 3.18 -13.45 27.71
N TRP A 408 3.60 -12.26 28.06
CA TRP A 408 2.82 -11.33 28.87
C TRP A 408 1.75 -10.64 28.02
N GLU A 409 0.62 -10.32 28.62
CA GLU A 409 -0.46 -9.56 27.98
C GLU A 409 -0.14 -8.06 28.09
N LEU A 410 0.11 -7.42 26.94
CA LEU A 410 0.50 -6.00 26.87
C LEU A 410 -0.70 -5.08 26.69
N ALA A 411 -1.77 -5.57 26.08
CA ALA A 411 -3.01 -4.85 25.91
C ALA A 411 -4.21 -5.78 25.99
N ALA A 412 -5.32 -5.23 26.46
CA ALA A 412 -6.60 -5.92 26.55
C ALA A 412 -7.75 -5.01 26.10
N ALA A 413 -8.78 -5.63 25.54
CA ALA A 413 -10.06 -4.99 25.23
C ALA A 413 -11.16 -5.61 26.10
N ALA A 414 -12.02 -4.76 26.65
CA ALA A 414 -13.22 -5.15 27.37
C ALA A 414 -14.46 -4.55 26.70
N THR A 415 -15.55 -5.33 26.67
CA THR A 415 -16.85 -4.86 26.16
C THR A 415 -17.91 -5.06 27.24
N LYS A 416 -18.61 -3.99 27.62
CA LYS A 416 -19.70 -4.03 28.61
C LYS A 416 -20.95 -3.42 27.98
N LYS A 417 -21.88 -4.24 27.50
CA LYS A 417 -23.01 -3.78 26.68
C LYS A 417 -22.49 -3.01 25.44
N ASP A 418 -22.79 -1.71 25.36
CA ASP A 418 -22.35 -0.82 24.29
C ASP A 418 -20.99 -0.14 24.57
N ALA A 419 -20.50 -0.26 25.81
CA ALA A 419 -19.22 0.30 26.21
C ALA A 419 -18.06 -0.52 25.62
N ARG A 420 -17.02 0.17 25.20
CA ARG A 420 -15.77 -0.41 24.66
C ARG A 420 -14.59 0.20 25.38
N ILE A 421 -13.76 -0.62 25.96
CA ILE A 421 -12.61 -0.18 26.74
C ILE A 421 -11.36 -0.87 26.16
N PHE A 422 -10.34 -0.08 25.86
CA PHE A 422 -9.02 -0.58 25.44
C PHE A 422 -7.98 -0.14 26.45
N VAL A 423 -7.23 -1.08 27.00
CA VAL A 423 -6.17 -0.81 27.98
C VAL A 423 -4.86 -1.34 27.43
N ILE A 424 -3.80 -0.53 27.51
CA ILE A 424 -2.46 -0.90 27.11
C ILE A 424 -1.44 -0.49 28.17
N ALA A 425 -0.48 -1.33 28.44
CA ALA A 425 0.48 -1.19 29.53
C ALA A 425 1.74 -0.39 29.17
N ASP A 426 1.57 0.63 28.34
CA ASP A 426 2.61 1.55 27.90
C ASP A 426 1.92 2.80 27.33
N SER A 427 2.34 4.01 27.67
CA SER A 427 1.84 5.23 27.03
C SER A 427 2.83 5.82 26.03
N ASP A 428 4.08 5.38 26.05
CA ASP A 428 5.10 5.83 25.10
C ASP A 428 4.82 5.40 23.67
N TRP A 429 4.09 4.29 23.46
CA TRP A 429 3.80 3.76 22.14
C TRP A 429 3.10 4.75 21.19
N ILE A 430 2.34 5.69 21.76
CA ILE A 430 1.57 6.69 20.98
C ILE A 430 2.15 8.11 21.11
N SER A 431 3.29 8.25 21.78
CA SER A 431 4.00 9.52 21.90
C SER A 431 4.57 9.99 20.54
N ASP A 432 4.87 11.29 20.45
CA ASP A 432 5.42 11.92 19.24
C ASP A 432 6.72 11.28 18.73
N GLU A 433 7.49 10.64 19.64
CA GLU A 433 8.71 9.90 19.27
C GLU A 433 8.41 8.51 18.70
N THR A 434 7.40 7.82 19.24
CA THR A 434 7.20 6.39 19.00
C THR A 434 6.05 6.09 18.04
N ILE A 435 5.05 6.95 17.94
CA ILE A 435 3.87 6.71 17.08
C ILE A 435 4.23 6.51 15.59
N LYS A 436 5.34 7.11 15.14
CA LYS A 436 5.85 6.97 13.75
C LYS A 436 6.75 5.75 13.57
N VAL A 437 7.06 5.04 14.65
CA VAL A 437 7.94 3.88 14.63
C VAL A 437 7.13 2.64 14.32
N ALA A 438 7.61 1.84 13.37
CA ALA A 438 7.00 0.57 13.00
C ALA A 438 5.49 0.72 12.66
N ALA A 439 4.62 -0.09 13.25
CA ALA A 439 3.18 -0.05 13.00
C ALA A 439 2.38 0.65 14.11
N ASN A 440 3.02 1.44 14.98
CA ASN A 440 2.35 2.06 16.13
C ASN A 440 1.20 3.01 15.71
N GLY A 441 1.41 3.84 14.70
CA GLY A 441 0.34 4.70 14.17
C GLY A 441 -0.85 3.90 13.61
N GLY A 442 -0.57 2.75 13.00
CA GLY A 442 -1.61 1.83 12.55
C GLY A 442 -2.41 1.24 13.72
N LEU A 443 -1.73 0.88 14.82
CA LEU A 443 -2.40 0.44 16.05
C LEU A 443 -3.31 1.53 16.62
N ALA A 444 -2.82 2.78 16.69
CA ALA A 444 -3.61 3.89 17.21
C ALA A 444 -4.91 4.07 16.40
N LEU A 445 -4.85 3.99 15.08
CA LEU A 445 -6.03 4.06 14.22
C LEU A 445 -6.97 2.87 14.41
N ASP A 446 -6.47 1.64 14.45
CA ASP A 446 -7.29 0.45 14.67
C ASP A 446 -8.05 0.54 16.01
N VAL A 447 -7.36 0.94 17.08
CA VAL A 447 -7.95 1.12 18.41
C VAL A 447 -9.03 2.19 18.41
N ILE A 448 -8.75 3.37 17.84
CA ILE A 448 -9.74 4.46 17.79
C ILE A 448 -10.94 4.09 16.91
N HIS A 449 -10.73 3.47 15.75
CA HIS A 449 -11.83 3.01 14.90
C HIS A 449 -12.71 1.98 15.60
N TRP A 450 -12.11 1.04 16.34
CA TRP A 450 -12.88 0.11 17.13
C TRP A 450 -13.63 0.83 18.26
N LEU A 451 -12.98 1.70 19.02
CA LEU A 451 -13.64 2.46 20.08
C LEU A 451 -14.79 3.33 19.53
N THR A 452 -14.62 3.97 18.40
CA THR A 452 -15.67 4.81 17.80
C THR A 452 -16.77 4.01 17.09
N GLY A 453 -16.58 2.72 16.82
CA GLY A 453 -17.48 1.90 16.01
C GLY A 453 -17.31 2.15 14.51
N ASP A 454 -16.15 2.64 14.10
CA ASP A 454 -15.82 2.99 12.72
C ASP A 454 -14.95 1.92 12.06
N GLU A 455 -15.08 0.65 12.45
CA GLU A 455 -14.26 -0.47 11.95
C GLU A 455 -14.34 -0.62 10.41
N ALA A 456 -15.43 -0.19 9.79
CA ALA A 456 -15.55 -0.14 8.35
C ALA A 456 -14.51 0.77 7.68
N PHE A 457 -13.98 1.74 8.43
CA PHE A 457 -12.99 2.71 7.98
C PHE A 457 -11.55 2.34 8.39
N SER A 458 -11.36 1.22 9.10
CA SER A 458 -10.02 0.76 9.50
C SER A 458 -9.23 0.27 8.28
N GLY A 459 -7.95 0.65 8.22
CA GLY A 459 -7.01 0.30 7.17
C GLY A 459 -6.11 1.47 6.78
N GLN A 460 -4.93 1.16 6.23
CA GLN A 460 -4.03 2.21 5.74
C GLN A 460 -4.63 2.87 4.50
N VAL A 461 -4.56 4.19 4.46
CA VAL A 461 -4.73 4.96 3.22
C VAL A 461 -3.60 4.54 2.28
N SER A 462 -3.94 4.01 1.12
CA SER A 462 -2.94 3.76 0.09
C SER A 462 -2.52 5.11 -0.51
N THR A 463 -1.53 5.73 0.08
CA THR A 463 -0.81 6.82 -0.59
C THR A 463 0.26 6.19 -1.45
N GLU A 464 0.32 6.55 -2.71
CA GLU A 464 1.44 6.24 -3.60
C GLU A 464 2.67 7.12 -3.32
N ALA A 465 2.85 7.54 -2.05
CA ALA A 465 4.09 8.16 -1.66
C ALA A 465 5.22 7.17 -1.92
N ASP A 466 6.25 7.61 -2.65
CA ASP A 466 7.45 6.84 -2.92
C ASP A 466 7.98 6.23 -1.62
N VAL A 467 7.62 4.99 -1.37
CA VAL A 467 8.25 4.21 -0.32
C VAL A 467 9.66 3.96 -0.84
N LYS A 468 10.65 4.63 -0.26
CA LYS A 468 12.06 4.34 -0.54
C LYS A 468 12.24 2.83 -0.41
N ILE A 469 12.56 2.18 -1.52
CA ILE A 469 12.84 0.75 -1.54
C ILE A 469 14.08 0.55 -0.66
N VAL A 470 13.87 0.11 0.57
CA VAL A 470 14.96 -0.19 1.49
C VAL A 470 15.45 -1.59 1.17
N HIS A 471 16.48 -1.66 0.34
CA HIS A 471 17.17 -2.91 0.10
C HIS A 471 18.06 -3.28 1.30
N SER A 472 17.96 -4.50 1.76
CA SER A 472 18.96 -5.02 2.70
C SER A 472 20.29 -5.20 1.96
N ARG A 473 21.42 -4.96 2.62
CA ARG A 473 22.77 -5.13 2.04
C ARG A 473 22.99 -6.51 1.41
N LYS A 474 22.30 -7.55 1.91
CA LYS A 474 22.32 -8.91 1.32
C LYS A 474 21.57 -8.98 -0.01
N GLN A 475 20.47 -8.26 -0.16
CA GLN A 475 19.71 -8.18 -1.42
C GLN A 475 20.49 -7.40 -2.48
N ASP A 476 21.13 -6.29 -2.11
CA ASP A 476 21.96 -5.50 -3.03
C ASP A 476 23.13 -6.32 -3.57
N VAL A 477 23.81 -7.05 -2.71
CA VAL A 477 24.88 -7.98 -3.10
C VAL A 477 24.35 -9.07 -4.04
N GLY A 478 23.17 -9.65 -3.74
CA GLY A 478 22.53 -10.65 -4.59
C GLY A 478 22.17 -10.13 -5.97
N TRP A 479 21.57 -8.93 -6.04
CA TRP A 479 21.23 -8.27 -7.30
C TRP A 479 22.48 -7.89 -8.10
N PHE A 480 23.53 -7.38 -7.45
CA PHE A 480 24.79 -7.04 -8.08
C PHE A 480 25.42 -8.25 -8.79
N TYR A 481 25.58 -9.38 -8.08
CA TYR A 481 26.17 -10.56 -8.67
C TYR A 481 25.29 -11.22 -9.74
N SER A 482 23.97 -11.19 -9.58
CA SER A 482 23.06 -11.76 -10.58
C SER A 482 23.03 -10.95 -11.87
N THR A 483 23.06 -9.63 -11.81
CA THR A 483 23.05 -8.78 -13.02
C THR A 483 24.40 -8.71 -13.72
N ILE A 484 25.50 -8.59 -12.96
CA ILE A 484 26.84 -8.42 -13.56
C ILE A 484 27.47 -9.74 -14.03
N PHE A 485 27.20 -10.83 -13.33
CA PHE A 485 27.83 -12.12 -13.66
C PHE A 485 26.88 -13.17 -14.19
N LEU A 486 25.72 -13.38 -13.57
CA LEU A 486 24.82 -14.46 -13.97
C LEU A 486 24.16 -14.18 -15.33
N ALA A 487 23.65 -12.98 -15.56
CA ALA A 487 22.97 -12.64 -16.82
C ALA A 487 23.94 -12.69 -18.03
N PRO A 488 25.15 -12.10 -18.00
CA PRO A 488 26.13 -12.26 -19.08
C PRO A 488 26.59 -13.71 -19.27
N ALA A 489 26.79 -14.46 -18.17
CA ALA A 489 27.19 -15.87 -18.25
C ALA A 489 26.13 -16.74 -18.94
N LEU A 490 24.85 -16.48 -18.70
CA LEU A 490 23.74 -17.16 -19.38
C LEU A 490 23.74 -16.86 -20.89
N VAL A 491 23.95 -15.59 -21.27
CA VAL A 491 24.02 -15.18 -22.69
C VAL A 491 25.22 -15.85 -23.38
N ILE A 492 26.40 -15.80 -22.76
CA ILE A 492 27.60 -16.45 -23.29
C ILE A 492 27.41 -17.97 -23.40
N GLY A 493 26.87 -18.59 -22.35
CA GLY A 493 26.57 -20.03 -22.31
C GLY A 493 25.62 -20.46 -23.44
N ALA A 494 24.55 -19.71 -23.66
CA ALA A 494 23.63 -19.94 -24.77
C ALA A 494 24.32 -19.77 -26.11
N GLY A 495 25.15 -18.74 -26.29
CA GLY A 495 25.94 -18.53 -27.51
C GLY A 495 26.90 -19.68 -27.79
N VAL A 496 27.62 -20.17 -26.77
CA VAL A 496 28.52 -21.34 -26.92
C VAL A 496 27.75 -22.62 -27.25
N ALA A 497 26.58 -22.84 -26.63
CA ALA A 497 25.73 -24.01 -26.91
C ALA A 497 25.25 -24.03 -28.36
N VAL A 498 24.78 -22.88 -28.86
CA VAL A 498 24.31 -22.73 -30.25
C VAL A 498 25.46 -22.93 -31.24
N THR A 499 26.64 -22.32 -31.00
CA THR A 499 27.80 -22.46 -31.89
C THR A 499 28.37 -23.89 -31.88
N ARG A 500 28.40 -24.58 -30.72
CA ARG A 500 28.79 -26.00 -30.65
C ARG A 500 27.82 -26.90 -31.39
N LYS A 501 26.51 -26.65 -31.32
CA LYS A 501 25.49 -27.40 -32.06
C LYS A 501 25.63 -27.19 -33.57
N SER A 502 25.91 -25.99 -34.01
CA SER A 502 26.16 -25.67 -35.41
C SER A 502 27.45 -26.31 -35.95
N ARG A 503 28.54 -26.31 -35.18
CA ARG A 503 29.82 -26.99 -35.53
C ARG A 503 29.68 -28.51 -35.59
N ARG A 504 28.87 -29.13 -34.72
CA ARG A 504 28.57 -30.57 -34.77
C ARG A 504 27.81 -30.94 -36.04
N LYS A 505 26.79 -30.18 -36.43
CA LYS A 505 26.05 -30.39 -37.68
C LYS A 505 26.96 -30.25 -38.92
N ARG A 506 27.87 -29.26 -38.93
CA ARG A 506 28.84 -29.06 -40.02
C ARG A 506 29.87 -30.19 -40.12
N ARG A 507 30.31 -30.79 -39.00
CA ARG A 507 31.19 -31.97 -39.02
C ARG A 507 30.48 -33.22 -39.52
N GLN A 508 29.24 -33.46 -39.17
CA GLN A 508 28.44 -34.60 -39.66
C GLN A 508 28.14 -34.49 -41.17
N SER A 509 27.93 -33.27 -41.68
CA SER A 509 27.76 -33.04 -43.12
C SER A 509 29.04 -33.23 -43.94
N LYS A 510 30.24 -33.07 -43.34
CA LYS A 510 31.53 -33.30 -44.00
C LYS A 510 32.00 -34.75 -43.94
N SER A 511 31.42 -35.60 -43.08
CA SER A 511 31.77 -37.01 -42.95
C SER A 511 30.80 -37.96 -43.70
N ALA A 512 29.85 -37.43 -44.44
CA ALA A 512 29.03 -38.25 -45.33
C ALA A 512 29.87 -38.69 -46.54
N PRO A 513 29.94 -39.98 -46.84
CA PRO A 513 30.67 -40.48 -48.03
C PRO A 513 30.06 -39.91 -49.29
N PRO A 514 30.90 -39.66 -50.35
CA PRO A 514 30.38 -39.16 -51.58
C PRO A 514 29.36 -40.15 -52.16
N PRO A 515 28.32 -39.67 -52.84
CA PRO A 515 27.35 -40.55 -53.46
C PRO A 515 28.04 -41.47 -54.48
N SER A 516 27.74 -42.78 -54.43
CA SER A 516 28.24 -43.78 -55.31
C SER A 516 27.95 -43.39 -56.80
N PRO A 517 28.90 -43.59 -57.73
CA PRO A 517 28.64 -43.29 -59.10
C PRO A 517 27.46 -44.14 -59.63
N PRO A 518 26.66 -43.62 -60.57
CA PRO A 518 25.55 -44.38 -61.13
C PRO A 518 26.06 -45.68 -61.81
N ALA A 519 25.37 -46.78 -61.56
CA ALA A 519 25.67 -48.08 -62.16
C ALA A 519 25.66 -48.00 -63.68
N ALA A 520 26.68 -48.59 -64.31
CA ALA A 520 26.75 -48.69 -65.76
C ALA A 520 25.54 -49.48 -66.31
N PRO A 521 24.99 -49.11 -67.49
CA PRO A 521 23.90 -49.85 -68.10
C PRO A 521 24.35 -51.27 -68.50
N PRO A 522 23.47 -52.27 -68.45
CA PRO A 522 23.80 -53.62 -68.81
C PRO A 522 24.16 -53.75 -70.33
N PRO A 523 25.04 -54.66 -70.72
CA PRO A 523 25.41 -54.82 -72.09
C PRO A 523 24.21 -55.31 -72.90
N THR A 524 23.99 -54.66 -74.08
CA THR A 524 23.03 -55.09 -75.07
C THR A 524 23.55 -56.34 -75.79
N ASP A 525 22.79 -57.41 -75.69
CA ASP A 525 23.02 -58.62 -76.47
C ASP A 525 22.93 -58.31 -77.95
N ALA A 526 23.96 -58.66 -78.67
CA ALA A 526 23.96 -58.66 -80.17
C ALA A 526 23.26 -59.91 -80.67
N PRO A 527 22.48 -59.86 -81.75
CA PRO A 527 21.79 -61.02 -82.29
C PRO A 527 22.75 -61.95 -82.99
N GLY A 528 22.68 -63.24 -82.64
CA GLY A 528 23.40 -64.30 -83.33
C GLY A 528 22.92 -64.47 -84.75
N GLY A 529 23.85 -64.45 -85.71
CA GLY A 529 23.66 -64.91 -87.05
C GLY A 529 23.91 -66.40 -87.18
N SER A 530 22.97 -67.04 -87.74
CA SER A 530 22.97 -68.44 -88.15
C SER A 530 24.07 -68.76 -89.14
N GLN A 531 24.80 -69.72 -88.91
CA GLN A 531 25.02 -70.98 -89.67
C GLN A 531 25.86 -71.92 -88.84
#